data_bcda00d7ea6b82083143f4070ded9ebd
#
_entry.id   bcda00d7ea6b82083143f4070ded9ebd
#
_cell.length_a   1.000
_cell.length_b   1.000
_cell.length_c   1.000
_cell.angle_alpha   90.00
_cell.angle_beta   90.00
_cell.angle_gamma   90.00
#
_symmetry.space_group_name_H-M   'P 1'
#
loop_
_entity.id
_entity.type
_entity.pdbx_description
1 polymer ?
#
loop_
_entity_poly.entity_id
_entity_poly.type
_entity_poly.pdbx_seq_one_letter_code
_entity_poly.pdbx_strand_id
1 'polypeptide(L)'
;MSIITSLNKQATNLARKALRLGNDFVHPVSDDSGNTPDYNDPNSILSPDGHIELPHTAEWGPGYPSTTFLDPETGLLTTKTEGNPPLDEGTSIYDIYADRAARMGDEPLYTFKQDGDWHTKTANETLADIRAVAKGLLHYGLKKGDGVAFMCRTSYDWDVFDAAVMACGGVLATIYDTDSAEQIRNIVNNSDARLLVVETTDMKAKADGAETECPTLEHIVCFETGGLDEIKAYGSGVSDEALDARIDSVQKTDLCSIVYTSGSTAAPKGVEMTHEHYCATAFKLPDYM
;
A
#
# COMPACT_ATOMS: atom_id res chain seq x y z
N MET A 1 47.47 5.52 0.71
CA MET A 1 46.85 5.19 2.03
C MET A 1 45.73 6.16 2.46
N SER A 2 45.64 7.42 2.00
CA SER A 2 44.61 8.35 2.52
C SER A 2 43.19 8.22 1.90
N ILE A 3 43.06 7.70 0.68
CA ILE A 3 41.77 7.61 -0.04
C ILE A 3 40.96 6.44 0.48
N ILE A 4 41.57 5.30 0.72
CA ILE A 4 40.87 4.09 1.26
C ILE A 4 40.36 4.35 2.68
N THR A 5 41.13 5.10 3.50
CA THR A 5 40.70 5.46 4.87
C THR A 5 39.56 6.45 4.88
N SER A 6 39.47 7.34 3.86
CA SER A 6 38.37 8.29 3.69
C SER A 6 37.08 7.61 3.21
N LEU A 7 37.18 6.65 2.28
CA LEU A 7 36.06 5.89 1.76
C LEU A 7 35.46 4.97 2.84
N ASN A 8 36.30 4.31 3.64
CA ASN A 8 35.82 3.52 4.78
C ASN A 8 35.09 4.37 5.83
N LYS A 9 35.54 5.62 6.08
CA LYS A 9 34.87 6.53 7.00
C LYS A 9 33.51 7.00 6.48
N GLN A 10 33.36 7.21 5.18
CA GLN A 10 32.08 7.59 4.56
C GLN A 10 31.11 6.39 4.53
N ALA A 11 31.57 5.20 4.18
CA ALA A 11 30.76 3.97 4.21
C ALA A 11 30.27 3.67 5.64
N THR A 12 31.14 3.80 6.65
CA THR A 12 30.77 3.63 8.06
C THR A 12 29.75 4.67 8.52
N ASN A 13 29.83 5.92 8.03
CA ASN A 13 28.85 6.95 8.38
C ASN A 13 27.50 6.77 7.69
N LEU A 14 27.46 6.23 6.46
CA LEU A 14 26.22 5.87 5.77
C LEU A 14 25.54 4.66 6.43
N ALA A 15 26.31 3.62 6.77
CA ALA A 15 25.82 2.47 7.51
C ALA A 15 25.24 2.88 8.87
N ARG A 16 25.93 3.78 9.62
CA ARG A 16 25.41 4.34 10.86
C ARG A 16 24.14 5.15 10.69
N LYS A 17 23.97 5.85 9.55
CA LYS A 17 22.76 6.61 9.27
C LYS A 17 21.59 5.71 8.89
N ALA A 18 21.84 4.64 8.15
CA ALA A 18 20.84 3.60 7.83
C ALA A 18 20.41 2.84 9.09
N LEU A 19 21.36 2.45 9.96
CA LEU A 19 21.10 1.79 11.24
C LEU A 19 20.37 2.70 12.23
N ARG A 20 20.62 4.03 12.24
CA ARG A 20 19.87 4.96 13.12
C ARG A 20 18.40 5.15 12.68
N LEU A 21 18.09 4.96 11.41
CA LEU A 21 16.70 5.01 10.91
C LEU A 21 15.94 3.69 11.20
N GLY A 22 16.66 2.58 11.46
CA GLY A 22 16.08 1.29 11.83
C GLY A 22 16.01 1.00 13.33
N ASN A 23 16.75 1.75 14.16
CA ASN A 23 16.93 1.44 15.59
C ASN A 23 15.70 1.69 16.48
N ASP A 24 14.64 2.31 15.97
CA ASP A 24 13.39 2.47 16.73
C ASP A 24 12.50 1.20 16.71
N PHE A 25 12.86 0.16 15.93
CA PHE A 25 12.03 -1.01 15.69
C PHE A 25 12.73 -2.39 15.79
N VAL A 26 14.03 -2.46 16.09
CA VAL A 26 14.73 -3.75 16.15
C VAL A 26 15.19 -4.01 17.58
N HIS A 27 14.58 -5.01 18.24
CA HIS A 27 15.18 -5.60 19.44
C HIS A 27 16.49 -6.30 19.05
N PRO A 28 17.59 -6.09 19.78
CA PRO A 28 18.84 -6.79 19.49
C PRO A 28 18.65 -8.29 19.66
N VAL A 29 18.85 -9.02 18.56
CA VAL A 29 18.92 -10.48 18.61
C VAL A 29 20.33 -10.85 19.05
N SER A 30 20.47 -11.52 20.20
CA SER A 30 21.72 -12.14 20.62
C SER A 30 21.93 -13.43 19.82
N ASP A 31 23.15 -13.69 19.39
CA ASP A 31 23.52 -15.02 18.88
C ASP A 31 23.36 -16.09 19.98
N ASP A 32 23.40 -17.36 19.63
CA ASP A 32 23.30 -18.50 20.58
C ASP A 32 24.36 -18.46 21.68
N SER A 33 25.38 -17.61 21.58
CA SER A 33 26.43 -17.37 22.59
C SER A 33 26.12 -16.18 23.52
N GLY A 34 25.02 -15.43 23.28
CA GLY A 34 24.63 -14.27 24.07
C GLY A 34 25.41 -12.99 23.74
N ASN A 35 26.17 -12.98 22.66
CA ASN A 35 26.90 -11.79 22.18
C ASN A 35 26.04 -10.99 21.22
N THR A 36 25.88 -9.71 21.52
CA THR A 36 25.30 -8.74 20.58
C THR A 36 26.44 -8.20 19.68
N PRO A 37 26.31 -8.23 18.34
CA PRO A 37 27.31 -7.62 17.47
C PRO A 37 27.52 -6.14 17.84
N ASP A 38 28.77 -5.69 17.93
CA ASP A 38 29.08 -4.27 18.08
C ASP A 38 28.89 -3.57 16.73
N TYR A 39 27.70 -3.06 16.49
CA TYR A 39 27.36 -2.32 15.26
C TYR A 39 28.19 -1.03 15.06
N ASN A 40 29.04 -0.66 16.04
CA ASN A 40 30.01 0.43 15.89
C ASN A 40 31.37 -0.05 15.37
N ASP A 41 31.64 -1.36 15.40
CA ASP A 41 32.83 -1.96 14.80
C ASP A 41 32.47 -2.49 13.39
N PRO A 42 32.97 -1.86 12.33
CA PRO A 42 32.71 -2.33 10.96
C PRO A 42 33.22 -3.76 10.69
N ASN A 43 34.13 -4.27 11.50
CA ASN A 43 34.63 -5.64 11.35
C ASN A 43 33.75 -6.70 12.05
N SER A 44 32.81 -6.27 12.90
CA SER A 44 31.87 -7.19 13.58
C SER A 44 30.66 -7.53 12.73
N ILE A 45 30.42 -6.78 11.65
CA ILE A 45 29.29 -6.96 10.73
C ILE A 45 29.72 -7.47 9.34
N LEU A 46 31.04 -7.63 9.12
CA LEU A 46 31.58 -8.18 7.88
C LEU A 46 31.97 -9.62 8.13
N SER A 47 31.41 -10.54 7.33
CA SER A 47 31.92 -11.91 7.25
C SER A 47 33.35 -11.93 6.66
N PRO A 48 34.11 -13.01 6.84
CA PRO A 48 35.49 -13.11 6.34
C PRO A 48 35.65 -12.92 4.83
N ASP A 49 34.60 -13.07 4.07
CA ASP A 49 34.53 -12.90 2.62
C ASP A 49 34.02 -11.49 2.21
N GLY A 50 33.82 -10.59 3.19
CA GLY A 50 33.44 -9.17 2.98
C GLY A 50 31.95 -8.93 2.79
N HIS A 51 31.10 -9.91 3.07
CA HIS A 51 29.66 -9.73 3.11
C HIS A 51 29.21 -9.16 4.47
N ILE A 52 28.14 -8.34 4.46
CA ILE A 52 27.52 -7.91 5.69
C ILE A 52 26.47 -8.96 6.06
N GLU A 53 26.73 -9.71 7.12
CA GLU A 53 25.73 -10.57 7.75
C GLU A 53 24.81 -9.70 8.62
N LEU A 54 23.68 -9.30 8.06
CA LEU A 54 22.59 -8.80 8.89
C LEU A 54 21.95 -10.01 9.57
N PRO A 55 21.63 -9.93 10.88
CA PRO A 55 20.98 -11.05 11.55
C PRO A 55 19.65 -11.34 10.86
N HIS A 56 19.57 -12.48 10.20
CA HIS A 56 18.32 -13.01 9.69
C HIS A 56 17.45 -13.35 10.91
N THR A 57 16.43 -12.56 11.13
CA THR A 57 15.35 -12.99 12.05
C THR A 57 14.53 -14.04 11.31
N ALA A 58 14.84 -15.31 11.55
CA ALA A 58 14.21 -16.47 10.91
C ALA A 58 12.71 -16.64 11.21
N GLU A 59 12.10 -15.69 11.93
CA GLU A 59 10.71 -15.75 12.38
C GLU A 59 9.71 -15.07 11.41
N TRP A 60 10.19 -14.40 10.37
CA TRP A 60 9.33 -13.62 9.46
C TRP A 60 8.85 -14.37 8.20
N GLY A 61 8.95 -15.70 8.20
CA GLY A 61 8.59 -16.54 7.06
C GLY A 61 9.73 -16.62 6.02
N PRO A 62 9.56 -17.40 4.94
CA PRO A 62 10.56 -17.54 3.90
C PRO A 62 10.66 -16.22 3.11
N GLY A 63 11.51 -15.31 3.59
CA GLY A 63 11.97 -14.15 2.82
C GLY A 63 12.75 -14.65 1.61
N TYR A 64 12.77 -13.86 0.54
CA TYR A 64 13.64 -14.15 -0.58
C TYR A 64 15.10 -13.95 -0.15
N PRO A 65 16.00 -14.87 -0.45
CA PRO A 65 17.39 -14.73 -0.09
C PRO A 65 17.95 -13.44 -0.69
N SER A 66 18.39 -12.55 0.16
CA SER A 66 19.06 -11.31 -0.23
C SER A 66 20.47 -11.30 0.32
N THR A 67 21.41 -10.84 -0.48
CA THR A 67 22.80 -10.68 -0.08
C THR A 67 23.15 -9.21 -0.12
N THR A 68 23.53 -8.66 1.04
CA THR A 68 24.01 -7.27 1.11
C THR A 68 25.55 -7.29 1.12
N PHE A 69 26.16 -6.56 0.22
CA PHE A 69 27.61 -6.50 0.07
C PHE A 69 28.08 -5.09 -0.28
N LEU A 70 29.34 -4.81 -0.01
CA LEU A 70 29.99 -3.59 -0.49
C LEU A 70 30.40 -3.81 -1.95
N ASP A 71 29.75 -3.12 -2.88
CA ASP A 71 30.08 -3.21 -4.30
C ASP A 71 31.52 -2.72 -4.53
N PRO A 72 32.41 -3.59 -5.02
CA PRO A 72 33.83 -3.23 -5.20
C PRO A 72 34.07 -2.18 -6.28
N GLU A 73 33.15 -2.00 -7.22
CA GLU A 73 33.30 -1.03 -8.31
C GLU A 73 32.80 0.36 -7.90
N THR A 74 31.70 0.41 -7.17
CA THR A 74 31.05 1.70 -6.77
C THR A 74 31.40 2.13 -5.35
N GLY A 75 31.86 1.20 -4.50
CA GLY A 75 32.09 1.44 -3.08
C GLY A 75 30.79 1.71 -2.29
N LEU A 76 29.64 1.37 -2.84
CA LEU A 76 28.33 1.51 -2.22
C LEU A 76 27.86 0.21 -1.60
N LEU A 77 27.13 0.31 -0.48
CA LEU A 77 26.43 -0.82 0.08
C LEU A 77 25.28 -1.20 -0.85
N THR A 78 25.34 -2.38 -1.44
CA THR A 78 24.39 -2.87 -2.43
C THR A 78 23.73 -4.13 -1.91
N THR A 79 22.40 -4.17 -1.95
CA THR A 79 21.65 -5.39 -1.67
C THR A 79 21.18 -6.00 -2.97
N LYS A 80 21.58 -7.24 -3.21
CA LYS A 80 21.09 -8.05 -4.32
C LYS A 80 20.11 -9.08 -3.78
N THR A 81 18.86 -8.95 -4.18
CA THR A 81 17.82 -9.95 -3.90
C THR A 81 17.77 -10.93 -5.06
N GLU A 82 17.77 -12.22 -4.78
CA GLU A 82 17.37 -13.22 -5.79
C GLU A 82 15.91 -12.89 -6.13
N GLY A 83 15.63 -12.64 -7.39
CA GLY A 83 14.38 -12.05 -7.84
C GLY A 83 13.15 -12.77 -7.29
N ASN A 84 12.14 -12.02 -6.90
CA ASN A 84 10.83 -12.58 -6.57
C ASN A 84 10.37 -13.47 -7.72
N PRO A 85 9.68 -14.58 -7.45
CA PRO A 85 9.02 -15.30 -8.53
C PRO A 85 8.13 -14.32 -9.29
N PRO A 86 8.03 -14.47 -10.61
CA PRO A 86 7.11 -13.64 -11.38
C PRO A 86 5.69 -13.82 -10.82
N LEU A 87 4.97 -12.72 -10.70
CA LEU A 87 3.55 -12.75 -10.35
C LEU A 87 2.78 -13.42 -11.49
N ASP A 88 1.80 -14.26 -11.15
CA ASP A 88 0.85 -14.79 -12.12
C ASP A 88 0.07 -13.65 -12.79
N GLU A 89 -0.40 -13.84 -14.02
CA GLU A 89 -1.10 -12.79 -14.78
C GLU A 89 -2.36 -12.29 -14.07
N GLY A 90 -3.08 -13.16 -13.37
CA GLY A 90 -4.28 -12.82 -12.60
C GLY A 90 -4.01 -12.26 -11.20
N THR A 91 -2.75 -12.09 -10.78
CA THR A 91 -2.45 -11.58 -9.44
C THR A 91 -2.88 -10.13 -9.28
N SER A 92 -3.66 -9.86 -8.27
CA SER A 92 -4.18 -8.54 -7.94
C SER A 92 -3.98 -8.21 -6.45
N ILE A 93 -4.28 -6.97 -6.07
CA ILE A 93 -4.28 -6.57 -4.64
C ILE A 93 -5.28 -7.39 -3.84
N TYR A 94 -6.43 -7.76 -4.44
CA TYR A 94 -7.42 -8.59 -3.75
C TYR A 94 -6.86 -9.94 -3.32
N ASP A 95 -5.96 -10.55 -4.10
CA ASP A 95 -5.37 -11.85 -3.78
C ASP A 95 -4.54 -11.81 -2.51
N ILE A 96 -3.94 -10.66 -2.16
CA ILE A 96 -3.22 -10.47 -0.90
C ILE A 96 -4.17 -10.60 0.29
N TYR A 97 -5.36 -10.01 0.20
CA TYR A 97 -6.38 -10.12 1.27
C TYR A 97 -6.98 -11.51 1.33
N ALA A 98 -7.26 -12.13 0.18
CA ALA A 98 -7.78 -13.49 0.10
C ALA A 98 -6.80 -14.53 0.68
N ASP A 99 -5.50 -14.40 0.35
CA ASP A 99 -4.46 -15.24 0.90
C ASP A 99 -4.30 -15.05 2.42
N ARG A 100 -4.36 -13.80 2.91
CA ARG A 100 -4.33 -13.52 4.35
C ARG A 100 -5.52 -14.13 5.07
N ALA A 101 -6.74 -13.99 4.52
CA ALA A 101 -7.92 -14.62 5.09
C ALA A 101 -7.81 -16.15 5.13
N ALA A 102 -7.28 -16.76 4.06
CA ALA A 102 -7.06 -18.20 3.99
C ALA A 102 -6.03 -18.72 5.01
N ARG A 103 -4.99 -17.93 5.31
CA ARG A 103 -3.92 -18.32 6.24
C ARG A 103 -4.22 -17.95 7.69
N MET A 104 -4.78 -16.78 7.93
CA MET A 104 -4.98 -16.22 9.28
C MET A 104 -6.39 -16.50 9.83
N GLY A 105 -7.39 -16.62 8.96
CA GLY A 105 -8.77 -16.90 9.38
C GLY A 105 -9.32 -15.82 10.31
N ASP A 106 -9.63 -16.23 11.54
CA ASP A 106 -10.18 -15.35 12.57
C ASP A 106 -9.10 -14.70 13.46
N GLU A 107 -7.83 -14.74 13.06
CA GLU A 107 -6.78 -13.98 13.74
C GLU A 107 -6.92 -12.48 13.43
N PRO A 108 -6.55 -11.61 14.38
CA PRO A 108 -6.57 -10.17 14.20
C PRO A 108 -5.70 -9.73 13.03
N LEU A 109 -6.29 -8.95 12.10
CA LEU A 109 -5.56 -8.31 11.01
C LEU A 109 -5.40 -6.81 11.23
N TYR A 110 -6.43 -6.15 11.73
CA TYR A 110 -6.41 -4.71 12.03
C TYR A 110 -6.80 -4.47 13.48
N THR A 111 -6.11 -3.51 14.10
CA THR A 111 -6.53 -2.90 15.36
C THR A 111 -6.47 -1.39 15.20
N PHE A 112 -7.60 -0.72 15.38
CA PHE A 112 -7.75 0.71 15.15
C PHE A 112 -8.63 1.34 16.23
N LYS A 113 -8.54 2.68 16.34
CA LYS A 113 -9.34 3.43 17.28
C LYS A 113 -10.45 4.17 16.56
N GLN A 114 -11.70 3.97 17.00
CA GLN A 114 -12.88 4.64 16.48
C GLN A 114 -13.76 5.08 17.66
N ASP A 115 -14.26 6.31 17.64
CA ASP A 115 -15.12 6.89 18.67
C ASP A 115 -14.57 6.81 20.11
N GLY A 116 -13.23 6.75 20.23
CA GLY A 116 -12.54 6.66 21.51
C GLY A 116 -12.21 5.24 21.97
N ASP A 117 -12.79 4.21 21.36
CA ASP A 117 -12.60 2.81 21.69
C ASP A 117 -11.69 2.07 20.69
N TRP A 118 -11.04 1.01 21.16
CA TRP A 118 -10.24 0.12 20.32
C TRP A 118 -11.12 -0.96 19.70
N HIS A 119 -11.02 -1.10 18.38
CA HIS A 119 -11.69 -2.12 17.59
C HIS A 119 -10.67 -3.02 16.94
N THR A 120 -11.05 -4.29 16.77
CA THR A 120 -10.22 -5.28 16.08
C THR A 120 -11.06 -5.94 15.00
N LYS A 121 -10.46 -6.13 13.82
CA LYS A 121 -11.02 -6.89 12.71
C LYS A 121 -10.09 -8.04 12.38
N THR A 122 -10.68 -9.21 12.20
CA THR A 122 -9.97 -10.41 11.75
C THR A 122 -9.71 -10.37 10.24
N ALA A 123 -8.87 -11.28 9.75
CA ALA A 123 -8.62 -11.38 8.31
C ALA A 123 -9.89 -11.78 7.54
N ASN A 124 -10.69 -12.70 8.09
CA ASN A 124 -11.97 -13.10 7.51
C ASN A 124 -12.99 -11.95 7.49
N GLU A 125 -13.12 -11.20 8.59
CA GLU A 125 -14.02 -10.04 8.64
C GLU A 125 -13.60 -8.95 7.67
N THR A 126 -12.29 -8.70 7.55
CA THR A 126 -11.77 -7.71 6.60
C THR A 126 -12.07 -8.09 5.16
N LEU A 127 -11.83 -9.35 4.78
CA LEU A 127 -12.17 -9.85 3.45
C LEU A 127 -13.68 -9.75 3.18
N ALA A 128 -14.52 -10.07 4.17
CA ALA A 128 -15.97 -9.94 4.05
C ALA A 128 -16.41 -8.48 3.86
N ASP A 129 -15.82 -7.54 4.60
CA ASP A 129 -16.07 -6.10 4.45
C ASP A 129 -15.65 -5.61 3.05
N ILE A 130 -14.47 -6.00 2.54
CA ILE A 130 -14.01 -5.68 1.18
C ILE A 130 -15.01 -6.20 0.14
N ARG A 131 -15.44 -7.46 0.24
CA ARG A 131 -16.40 -8.06 -0.69
C ARG A 131 -17.77 -7.37 -0.65
N ALA A 132 -18.24 -6.98 0.54
CA ALA A 132 -19.52 -6.27 0.68
C ALA A 132 -19.47 -4.89 -0.01
N VAL A 133 -18.38 -4.13 0.17
CA VAL A 133 -18.18 -2.84 -0.52
C VAL A 133 -18.03 -3.04 -2.02
N ALA A 134 -17.24 -4.03 -2.46
CA ALA A 134 -17.04 -4.34 -3.88
C ALA A 134 -18.37 -4.66 -4.58
N LYS A 135 -19.24 -5.48 -3.97
CA LYS A 135 -20.60 -5.73 -4.48
C LYS A 135 -21.41 -4.44 -4.60
N GLY A 136 -21.32 -3.54 -3.61
CA GLY A 136 -21.96 -2.24 -3.67
C GLY A 136 -21.47 -1.38 -4.83
N LEU A 137 -20.17 -1.37 -5.08
CA LEU A 137 -19.58 -0.67 -6.22
C LEU A 137 -20.05 -1.23 -7.56
N LEU A 138 -20.19 -2.56 -7.67
CA LEU A 138 -20.80 -3.19 -8.85
C LEU A 138 -22.28 -2.78 -9.03
N HIS A 139 -23.02 -2.63 -7.94
CA HIS A 139 -24.41 -2.13 -7.98
C HIS A 139 -24.46 -0.68 -8.50
N TYR A 140 -23.52 0.17 -8.10
CA TYR A 140 -23.36 1.53 -8.66
C TYR A 140 -22.93 1.54 -10.13
N GLY A 141 -22.69 0.37 -10.73
CA GLY A 141 -22.32 0.24 -12.13
C GLY A 141 -20.83 0.48 -12.41
N LEU A 142 -19.98 0.39 -11.38
CA LEU A 142 -18.53 0.50 -11.57
C LEU A 142 -18.02 -0.58 -12.52
N LYS A 143 -17.34 -0.16 -13.58
CA LYS A 143 -16.73 -1.05 -14.57
C LYS A 143 -15.23 -1.13 -14.36
N LYS A 144 -14.61 -2.18 -14.90
CA LYS A 144 -13.16 -2.29 -14.95
C LYS A 144 -12.57 -1.09 -15.70
N GLY A 145 -11.60 -0.41 -15.09
CA GLY A 145 -10.97 0.78 -15.61
C GLY A 145 -11.67 2.11 -15.25
N ASP A 146 -12.87 2.08 -14.66
CA ASP A 146 -13.53 3.31 -14.22
C ASP A 146 -12.76 3.97 -13.07
N GLY A 147 -12.60 5.30 -13.15
CA GLY A 147 -12.00 6.09 -12.09
C GLY A 147 -12.92 6.27 -10.87
N VAL A 148 -12.32 6.21 -9.68
CA VAL A 148 -12.96 6.54 -8.39
C VAL A 148 -12.09 7.55 -7.67
N ALA A 149 -12.56 8.77 -7.50
CA ALA A 149 -11.88 9.80 -6.73
C ALA A 149 -12.16 9.60 -5.24
N PHE A 150 -11.12 9.67 -4.40
CA PHE A 150 -11.22 9.31 -2.99
C PHE A 150 -10.51 10.31 -2.09
N MET A 151 -11.27 11.05 -1.31
CA MET A 151 -10.83 12.06 -0.36
C MET A 151 -11.16 11.63 1.05
N CYS A 152 -10.29 10.85 1.66
CA CYS A 152 -10.52 10.25 2.96
C CYS A 152 -9.18 10.10 3.70
N ARG A 153 -9.17 10.30 5.02
CA ARG A 153 -7.99 10.06 5.85
C ARG A 153 -7.79 8.58 6.08
N THR A 154 -6.54 8.18 6.26
CA THR A 154 -6.19 6.78 6.52
C THR A 154 -6.95 6.23 7.72
N SER A 155 -7.73 5.18 7.50
CA SER A 155 -8.57 4.50 8.48
C SER A 155 -8.83 3.07 8.03
N TYR A 156 -9.49 2.25 8.85
CA TYR A 156 -9.92 0.92 8.43
C TYR A 156 -10.88 0.99 7.23
N ASP A 157 -11.84 1.91 7.27
CA ASP A 157 -12.79 2.11 6.18
C ASP A 157 -12.13 2.58 4.89
N TRP A 158 -11.05 3.39 5.02
CA TRP A 158 -10.22 3.78 3.88
C TRP A 158 -9.60 2.57 3.19
N ASP A 159 -8.98 1.68 3.97
CA ASP A 159 -8.30 0.49 3.44
C ASP A 159 -9.28 -0.50 2.80
N VAL A 160 -10.41 -0.75 3.46
CA VAL A 160 -11.48 -1.61 2.92
C VAL A 160 -12.03 -1.07 1.60
N PHE A 161 -12.25 0.25 1.52
CA PHE A 161 -12.79 0.87 0.31
C PHE A 161 -11.78 0.83 -0.84
N ASP A 162 -10.51 1.16 -0.58
CA ASP A 162 -9.41 1.07 -1.54
C ASP A 162 -9.29 -0.34 -2.13
N ALA A 163 -9.20 -1.35 -1.26
CA ALA A 163 -9.14 -2.74 -1.68
C ALA A 163 -10.38 -3.19 -2.48
N ALA A 164 -11.56 -2.70 -2.14
CA ALA A 164 -12.80 -3.01 -2.84
C ALA A 164 -12.87 -2.40 -4.25
N VAL A 165 -12.40 -1.16 -4.42
CA VAL A 165 -12.27 -0.53 -5.75
C VAL A 165 -11.32 -1.33 -6.62
N MET A 166 -10.16 -1.71 -6.08
CA MET A 166 -9.15 -2.51 -6.79
C MET A 166 -9.67 -3.91 -7.11
N ALA A 167 -10.43 -4.56 -6.21
CA ALA A 167 -11.06 -5.86 -6.46
C ALA A 167 -12.06 -5.81 -7.62
N CYS A 168 -12.72 -4.67 -7.83
CA CYS A 168 -13.61 -4.43 -8.96
C CYS A 168 -12.87 -4.06 -10.26
N GLY A 169 -11.54 -3.94 -10.23
CA GLY A 169 -10.75 -3.41 -11.35
C GLY A 169 -10.98 -1.93 -11.60
N GLY A 170 -11.49 -1.19 -10.61
CA GLY A 170 -11.57 0.27 -10.64
C GLY A 170 -10.19 0.91 -10.40
N VAL A 171 -10.05 2.19 -10.72
CA VAL A 171 -8.82 2.97 -10.59
C VAL A 171 -9.02 4.03 -9.52
N LEU A 172 -8.35 3.88 -8.38
CA LEU A 172 -8.48 4.83 -7.28
C LEU A 172 -7.60 6.07 -7.52
N ALA A 173 -8.21 7.24 -7.53
CA ALA A 173 -7.54 8.55 -7.61
C ALA A 173 -7.60 9.23 -6.23
N THR A 174 -6.49 9.21 -5.50
CA THR A 174 -6.44 9.76 -4.14
C THR A 174 -6.37 11.28 -4.13
N ILE A 175 -7.17 11.92 -3.27
CA ILE A 175 -7.23 13.36 -3.06
C ILE A 175 -6.86 13.64 -1.60
N TYR A 176 -5.98 14.62 -1.37
CA TYR A 176 -5.66 15.03 -0.01
C TYR A 176 -6.79 15.87 0.61
N ASP A 177 -7.01 15.72 1.90
CA ASP A 177 -8.00 16.49 2.67
C ASP A 177 -7.70 18.00 2.68
N THR A 178 -6.44 18.37 2.39
CA THR A 178 -5.98 19.76 2.27
C THR A 178 -6.19 20.36 0.89
N ASP A 179 -6.57 19.55 -0.11
CA ASP A 179 -6.75 20.03 -1.48
C ASP A 179 -7.91 21.04 -1.59
N SER A 180 -7.73 22.03 -2.45
CA SER A 180 -8.75 23.03 -2.76
C SER A 180 -9.84 22.46 -3.67
N ALA A 181 -10.99 23.13 -3.75
CA ALA A 181 -12.07 22.76 -4.65
C ALA A 181 -11.61 22.66 -6.12
N GLU A 182 -10.70 23.53 -6.56
CA GLU A 182 -10.12 23.48 -7.90
C GLU A 182 -9.25 22.23 -8.10
N GLN A 183 -8.42 21.88 -7.10
CA GLN A 183 -7.58 20.68 -7.16
C GLN A 183 -8.43 19.41 -7.17
N ILE A 184 -9.50 19.36 -6.36
CA ILE A 184 -10.47 18.26 -6.36
C ILE A 184 -11.05 18.06 -7.77
N ARG A 185 -11.59 19.14 -8.38
CA ARG A 185 -12.14 19.06 -9.76
C ARG A 185 -11.10 18.64 -10.79
N ASN A 186 -9.88 19.14 -10.67
CA ASN A 186 -8.79 18.77 -11.59
C ASN A 186 -8.45 17.28 -11.48
N ILE A 187 -8.42 16.71 -10.27
CA ILE A 187 -8.15 15.28 -10.06
C ILE A 187 -9.32 14.44 -10.57
N VAL A 188 -10.57 14.81 -10.25
CA VAL A 188 -11.78 14.11 -10.71
C VAL A 188 -11.82 14.08 -12.24
N ASN A 189 -11.57 15.21 -12.91
CA ASN A 189 -11.55 15.29 -14.37
C ASN A 189 -10.37 14.53 -14.99
N ASN A 190 -9.18 14.62 -14.40
CA ASN A 190 -7.99 13.96 -14.94
C ASN A 190 -8.03 12.44 -14.80
N SER A 191 -8.71 11.93 -13.79
CA SER A 191 -8.91 10.49 -13.55
C SER A 191 -10.18 9.93 -14.20
N ASP A 192 -10.94 10.75 -14.93
CA ASP A 192 -12.26 10.39 -15.46
C ASP A 192 -13.17 9.73 -14.40
N ALA A 193 -13.09 10.23 -13.16
CA ALA A 193 -13.79 9.60 -12.05
C ALA A 193 -15.31 9.68 -12.22
N ARG A 194 -15.97 8.53 -12.06
CA ARG A 194 -17.44 8.41 -12.06
C ARG A 194 -18.02 8.52 -10.67
N LEU A 195 -17.24 8.20 -9.66
CA LEU A 195 -17.61 8.26 -8.25
C LEU A 195 -16.58 9.12 -7.50
N LEU A 196 -17.07 10.06 -6.69
CA LEU A 196 -16.27 10.77 -5.72
C LEU A 196 -16.72 10.34 -4.33
N VAL A 197 -15.80 9.82 -3.54
CA VAL A 197 -16.06 9.46 -2.15
C VAL A 197 -15.28 10.39 -1.23
N VAL A 198 -15.96 10.91 -0.24
CA VAL A 198 -15.38 11.82 0.77
C VAL A 198 -15.66 11.28 2.18
N GLU A 199 -14.76 11.55 3.12
CA GLU A 199 -14.92 11.10 4.50
C GLU A 199 -15.97 11.92 5.24
N THR A 200 -15.88 13.26 5.20
CA THR A 200 -16.68 14.15 6.02
C THR A 200 -17.56 15.08 5.20
N THR A 201 -18.58 15.64 5.87
CA THR A 201 -19.44 16.68 5.28
C THR A 201 -18.68 17.95 4.93
N ASP A 202 -17.62 18.30 5.66
CA ASP A 202 -16.75 19.43 5.31
C ASP A 202 -15.98 19.16 4.01
N MET A 203 -15.49 17.93 3.81
CA MET A 203 -14.85 17.52 2.55
C MET A 203 -15.86 17.53 1.40
N LYS A 204 -17.10 17.07 1.66
CA LYS A 204 -18.18 17.15 0.67
C LYS A 204 -18.46 18.59 0.26
N ALA A 205 -18.52 19.52 1.21
CA ALA A 205 -18.72 20.95 0.92
C ALA A 205 -17.61 21.55 0.05
N LYS A 206 -16.36 21.07 0.19
CA LYS A 206 -15.27 21.47 -0.73
C LYS A 206 -15.48 20.95 -2.16
N ALA A 207 -16.15 19.82 -2.31
CA ALA A 207 -16.45 19.20 -3.59
C ALA A 207 -17.76 19.74 -4.23
N ASP A 208 -18.51 20.62 -3.55
CA ASP A 208 -19.74 21.17 -4.07
C ASP A 208 -19.52 21.81 -5.45
N GLY A 209 -20.45 21.51 -6.36
CA GLY A 209 -20.37 21.94 -7.76
C GLY A 209 -19.51 21.05 -8.66
N ALA A 210 -18.82 20.04 -8.13
CA ALA A 210 -18.04 19.10 -8.96
C ALA A 210 -18.92 18.37 -9.98
N GLU A 211 -20.16 18.01 -9.64
CA GLU A 211 -21.09 17.35 -10.56
C GLU A 211 -21.41 18.17 -11.83
N THR A 212 -21.32 19.51 -11.73
CA THR A 212 -21.58 20.37 -12.90
C THR A 212 -20.34 20.65 -13.74
N GLU A 213 -19.16 20.50 -13.17
CA GLU A 213 -17.87 20.82 -13.79
C GLU A 213 -17.07 19.56 -14.19
N CYS A 214 -17.49 18.38 -13.71
CA CYS A 214 -16.86 17.09 -13.97
C CYS A 214 -17.87 16.18 -14.69
N PRO A 215 -17.84 16.13 -16.04
CA PRO A 215 -18.89 15.48 -16.83
C PRO A 215 -18.97 13.95 -16.67
N THR A 216 -17.90 13.32 -16.18
CA THR A 216 -17.87 11.87 -15.91
C THR A 216 -18.41 11.51 -14.54
N LEU A 217 -18.50 12.49 -13.61
CA LEU A 217 -18.91 12.27 -12.24
C LEU A 217 -20.40 12.02 -12.14
N GLU A 218 -20.81 10.85 -11.67
CA GLU A 218 -22.20 10.41 -11.56
C GLU A 218 -22.70 10.47 -10.11
N HIS A 219 -21.82 10.24 -9.13
CA HIS A 219 -22.19 10.14 -7.72
C HIS A 219 -21.14 10.78 -6.81
N ILE A 220 -21.62 11.42 -5.72
CA ILE A 220 -20.80 11.83 -4.58
C ILE A 220 -21.31 11.12 -3.33
N VAL A 221 -20.46 10.36 -2.67
CA VAL A 221 -20.76 9.61 -1.45
C VAL A 221 -19.98 10.17 -0.27
N CYS A 222 -20.62 10.31 0.90
CA CYS A 222 -19.98 10.79 2.12
C CYS A 222 -20.07 9.72 3.21
N PHE A 223 -18.93 9.32 3.77
CA PHE A 223 -18.88 8.28 4.81
C PHE A 223 -19.54 8.74 6.12
N GLU A 224 -19.28 9.96 6.55
CA GLU A 224 -19.85 10.53 7.77
C GLU A 224 -21.40 10.52 7.79
N THR A 225 -22.03 10.54 6.63
CA THR A 225 -23.50 10.46 6.52
C THR A 225 -24.01 9.05 6.24
N GLY A 226 -23.19 8.01 6.46
CA GLY A 226 -23.57 6.61 6.28
C GLY A 226 -23.37 6.06 4.87
N GLY A 227 -22.63 6.79 4.01
CA GLY A 227 -22.47 6.41 2.61
C GLY A 227 -21.76 5.07 2.43
N LEU A 228 -20.83 4.67 3.30
CA LEU A 228 -20.19 3.36 3.24
C LEU A 228 -21.18 2.22 3.53
N ASP A 229 -22.03 2.40 4.55
CA ASP A 229 -23.05 1.43 4.90
C ASP A 229 -24.11 1.31 3.80
N GLU A 230 -24.44 2.42 3.15
CA GLU A 230 -25.33 2.46 1.99
C GLU A 230 -24.75 1.65 0.82
N ILE A 231 -23.47 1.85 0.51
CA ILE A 231 -22.75 1.06 -0.52
C ILE A 231 -22.84 -0.45 -0.17
N LYS A 232 -22.52 -0.84 1.05
CA LYS A 232 -22.62 -2.24 1.51
C LYS A 232 -24.04 -2.79 1.38
N ALA A 233 -25.04 -1.99 1.74
CA ALA A 233 -26.45 -2.41 1.66
C ALA A 233 -26.90 -2.67 0.22
N TYR A 234 -26.53 -1.82 -0.72
CA TYR A 234 -26.81 -2.02 -2.16
C TYR A 234 -26.13 -3.27 -2.72
N GLY A 235 -24.97 -3.64 -2.17
CA GLY A 235 -24.24 -4.85 -2.54
C GLY A 235 -25.00 -6.14 -2.25
N SER A 236 -25.99 -6.13 -1.36
CA SER A 236 -26.79 -7.32 -1.01
C SER A 236 -27.55 -7.93 -2.20
N GLY A 237 -27.81 -7.13 -3.24
CA GLY A 237 -28.46 -7.58 -4.49
C GLY A 237 -27.49 -8.19 -5.52
N VAL A 238 -26.19 -8.15 -5.28
CA VAL A 238 -25.16 -8.69 -6.18
C VAL A 238 -24.71 -10.05 -5.67
N SER A 239 -24.74 -11.07 -6.54
CA SER A 239 -24.33 -12.42 -6.16
C SER A 239 -22.81 -12.54 -6.00
N ASP A 240 -22.36 -13.58 -5.26
CA ASP A 240 -20.93 -13.87 -5.11
C ASP A 240 -20.30 -14.23 -6.45
N GLU A 241 -21.01 -15.00 -7.28
CA GLU A 241 -20.54 -15.41 -8.59
C GLU A 241 -20.30 -14.21 -9.53
N ALA A 242 -21.14 -13.17 -9.44
CA ALA A 242 -20.97 -11.95 -10.24
C ALA A 242 -19.74 -11.15 -9.77
N LEU A 243 -19.51 -11.10 -8.46
CA LEU A 243 -18.31 -10.47 -7.89
C LEU A 243 -17.06 -11.27 -8.24
N ASP A 244 -17.09 -12.61 -8.07
CA ASP A 244 -15.93 -13.47 -8.35
C ASP A 244 -15.55 -13.39 -9.84
N ALA A 245 -16.52 -13.42 -10.75
CA ALA A 245 -16.25 -13.21 -12.17
C ALA A 245 -15.61 -11.85 -12.48
N ARG A 246 -15.93 -10.79 -11.73
CA ARG A 246 -15.29 -9.49 -11.86
C ARG A 246 -13.85 -9.52 -11.32
N ILE A 247 -13.64 -10.11 -10.15
CA ILE A 247 -12.31 -10.27 -9.55
C ILE A 247 -11.39 -11.06 -10.48
N ASP A 248 -11.85 -12.19 -11.01
CA ASP A 248 -11.12 -13.04 -11.94
C ASP A 248 -10.75 -12.33 -13.26
N SER A 249 -11.48 -11.28 -13.61
CA SER A 249 -11.16 -10.48 -14.81
C SER A 249 -10.02 -9.48 -14.61
N VAL A 250 -9.62 -9.21 -13.36
CA VAL A 250 -8.56 -8.26 -13.03
C VAL A 250 -7.20 -8.90 -13.29
N GLN A 251 -6.29 -8.15 -13.90
CA GLN A 251 -4.95 -8.61 -14.24
C GLN A 251 -3.90 -7.77 -13.51
N LYS A 252 -2.73 -8.34 -13.26
CA LYS A 252 -1.62 -7.63 -12.60
C LYS A 252 -1.21 -6.33 -13.31
N THR A 253 -1.38 -6.30 -14.64
CA THR A 253 -1.05 -5.14 -15.48
C THR A 253 -2.14 -4.09 -15.55
N ASP A 254 -3.32 -4.36 -15.00
CA ASP A 254 -4.40 -3.37 -14.95
C ASP A 254 -3.99 -2.20 -14.04
N LEU A 255 -4.36 -1.01 -14.46
CA LEU A 255 -4.24 0.18 -13.64
C LEU A 255 -5.17 0.05 -12.44
N CYS A 256 -4.67 0.34 -11.23
CA CYS A 256 -5.47 0.24 -10.02
C CYS A 256 -5.48 1.53 -9.19
N SER A 257 -4.49 2.41 -9.40
CA SER A 257 -4.44 3.68 -8.68
C SER A 257 -3.73 4.76 -9.50
N ILE A 258 -4.13 6.02 -9.26
CA ILE A 258 -3.43 7.22 -9.71
C ILE A 258 -3.06 8.02 -8.46
N VAL A 259 -1.76 8.12 -8.18
CA VAL A 259 -1.25 8.88 -7.03
C VAL A 259 -0.85 10.27 -7.49
N TYR A 260 -1.53 11.30 -6.98
CA TYR A 260 -1.24 12.67 -7.34
C TYR A 260 -0.14 13.26 -6.45
N THR A 261 0.86 13.85 -7.08
CA THR A 261 1.98 14.50 -6.39
C THR A 261 1.95 16.00 -6.64
N SER A 262 2.24 16.79 -5.59
CA SER A 262 2.42 18.23 -5.71
C SER A 262 3.76 18.51 -6.42
N GLY A 263 3.71 18.69 -7.74
CA GLY A 263 4.86 19.15 -8.50
C GLY A 263 5.17 20.63 -8.20
N SER A 264 6.42 21.05 -8.43
CA SER A 264 6.86 22.45 -8.29
C SER A 264 6.20 23.41 -9.29
N THR A 265 5.31 22.93 -10.16
CA THR A 265 4.64 23.70 -11.23
C THR A 265 3.17 23.37 -11.31
N ALA A 266 2.35 24.32 -10.89
CA ALA A 266 0.93 24.59 -11.16
C ALA A 266 -0.11 23.45 -10.99
N ALA A 267 -0.02 22.30 -11.60
CA ALA A 267 -1.03 21.25 -11.51
C ALA A 267 -0.45 19.94 -10.93
N PRO A 268 -1.19 19.22 -10.05
CA PRO A 268 -0.80 17.90 -9.57
C PRO A 268 -0.56 16.95 -10.76
N LYS A 269 0.48 16.12 -10.67
CA LYS A 269 0.76 15.08 -11.67
C LYS A 269 0.32 13.73 -11.13
N GLY A 270 -0.47 13.00 -11.92
CA GLY A 270 -0.90 11.64 -11.60
C GLY A 270 0.17 10.63 -11.98
N VAL A 271 0.57 9.80 -11.03
CA VAL A 271 1.44 8.64 -11.25
C VAL A 271 0.57 7.40 -11.34
N GLU A 272 0.57 6.76 -12.48
CA GLU A 272 -0.20 5.55 -12.75
C GLU A 272 0.45 4.33 -12.09
N MET A 273 -0.32 3.60 -11.29
CA MET A 273 0.12 2.41 -10.58
C MET A 273 -0.75 1.20 -10.98
N THR A 274 -0.10 0.12 -11.36
CA THR A 274 -0.75 -1.16 -11.63
C THR A 274 -0.78 -2.04 -10.38
N HIS A 275 -1.61 -3.10 -10.40
CA HIS A 275 -1.58 -4.12 -9.35
C HIS A 275 -0.18 -4.72 -9.17
N GLU A 276 0.57 -4.93 -10.27
CA GLU A 276 1.94 -5.46 -10.22
C GLU A 276 2.89 -4.57 -9.42
N HIS A 277 2.78 -3.25 -9.54
CA HIS A 277 3.60 -2.31 -8.78
C HIS A 277 3.39 -2.47 -7.27
N TYR A 278 2.13 -2.56 -6.82
CA TYR A 278 1.80 -2.75 -5.41
C TYR A 278 2.18 -4.14 -4.91
N CYS A 279 1.84 -5.20 -5.66
CA CYS A 279 2.15 -6.56 -5.30
C CYS A 279 3.67 -6.79 -5.22
N ALA A 280 4.44 -6.27 -6.18
CA ALA A 280 5.90 -6.33 -6.13
C ALA A 280 6.47 -5.65 -4.87
N THR A 281 5.87 -4.51 -4.48
CA THR A 281 6.27 -3.80 -3.24
C THR A 281 5.89 -4.60 -2.01
N ALA A 282 4.64 -5.10 -1.93
CA ALA A 282 4.14 -5.84 -0.79
C ALA A 282 4.92 -7.15 -0.54
N PHE A 283 5.36 -7.84 -1.59
CA PHE A 283 6.17 -9.05 -1.46
C PHE A 283 7.65 -8.78 -1.17
N LYS A 284 8.16 -7.58 -1.47
CA LYS A 284 9.55 -7.20 -1.21
C LYS A 284 9.76 -6.54 0.15
N LEU A 285 8.76 -5.81 0.66
CA LEU A 285 8.90 -5.09 1.94
C LEU A 285 9.25 -5.99 3.13
N PRO A 286 8.69 -7.21 3.28
CA PRO A 286 9.07 -8.10 4.39
C PRO A 286 10.55 -8.45 4.41
N ASP A 287 11.25 -8.40 3.27
CA ASP A 287 12.68 -8.69 3.18
C ASP A 287 13.55 -7.54 3.71
N TYR A 288 12.99 -6.36 3.92
CA TYR A 288 13.70 -5.15 4.35
C TYR A 288 13.33 -4.66 5.75
N MET A 289 12.32 -5.27 6.39
CA MET A 289 11.86 -4.92 7.73
C MET A 289 12.18 -5.99 8.75
#